data_fe850c18ed51e7bcd4a9d4d725cba7f5
#
_entry.id   fe850c18ed51e7bcd4a9d4d725cba7f5
#
_cell.length_a   1.000
_cell.length_b   1.000
_cell.length_c   1.000
_cell.angle_alpha   90.00
_cell.angle_beta   90.00
_cell.angle_gamma   90.00
#
_symmetry.space_group_name_H-M   'P 1'
#
loop_
_entity.id
_entity.type
_entity.pdbx_description
1 polymer ?
#
loop_
_entity_poly.entity_id
_entity_poly.type
_entity_poly.pdbx_seq_one_letter_code
_entity_poly.pdbx_strand_id
1 'polypeptide(L)'
;DSYLFKLNDGKADSTNSLNGNREDSKVTITIEEFTLTLPSNYKTSTIESCEGSDVGILNIEVAATTFRKTGTTVDIPITYNVAIVGKGNVGTIVSPNKILQVKDLAKGTYELKFTIDGEPKYVHPKVEFTIDEIATPTVYDVGKIEVCDDAVDGDDLNGKAKFDTSTIINGLLKDPNTGVAQDANLLDIEFTYFDQATNASVSAATLPNPFYSGSQTVAVKLTSKVNTSCDGTGSINFVVNTLPVFERIETNISVCTNLEPITIGVASKDSRTYSYVWTRNGTAFTPNIGGIDSSIIIGLGGEYIVTATTEDGTSCSSSMTIKIKESSIAKIEKKDIVIKDLNPGPNNTITILTETLGIGDYEFAIDDKSGPYQDEPVFENIRPGLHTIYVRDKNECGIAQIDFHVIGYKKFFTPNGDGIHDTWNIIGLTKTNLPKTKIYIFDRFGKLLKELDPLSPGWDGTFIGNPMPSTDYWFRVQLEDGREFKSHFSLVRDWD
;
A
#
# COMPACT_ATOMS: atom_id res chain seq x y z
N ASP A 1 61.92 -26.85 67.09
CA ASP A 1 62.51 -26.15 68.21
C ASP A 1 61.89 -26.69 69.51
N SER A 2 62.71 -27.00 70.52
CA SER A 2 62.25 -27.45 71.85
C SER A 2 62.15 -26.27 72.78
N TYR A 3 60.97 -26.03 73.34
CA TYR A 3 60.75 -24.97 74.31
C TYR A 3 60.62 -25.56 75.69
N LEU A 4 61.35 -25.02 76.67
CA LEU A 4 61.32 -25.44 78.05
C LEU A 4 60.34 -24.55 78.81
N PHE A 5 59.24 -25.14 79.32
CA PHE A 5 58.30 -24.45 80.20
C PHE A 5 58.53 -24.86 81.66
N LYS A 6 58.68 -23.88 82.53
CA LYS A 6 58.64 -24.12 83.99
C LYS A 6 57.19 -23.96 84.44
N LEU A 7 56.60 -25.05 84.86
CA LEU A 7 55.32 -25.01 85.55
C LEU A 7 55.56 -24.61 87.00
N ASN A 8 55.01 -23.45 87.36
CA ASN A 8 54.98 -23.01 88.75
C ASN A 8 53.52 -23.19 89.24
N ASP A 9 53.32 -24.05 90.27
CA ASP A 9 52.02 -24.32 90.87
C ASP A 9 51.50 -23.23 91.80
N GLY A 10 52.24 -22.11 91.91
CA GLY A 10 51.82 -20.95 92.72
C GLY A 10 51.72 -21.16 94.23
N LYS A 11 52.13 -22.31 94.79
CA LYS A 11 52.17 -22.53 96.20
C LYS A 11 53.55 -22.22 96.71
N ALA A 12 53.69 -21.13 97.41
CA ALA A 12 54.87 -20.85 98.25
C ALA A 12 54.81 -21.77 99.48
N ASP A 13 55.59 -22.80 99.48
CA ASP A 13 55.79 -23.57 100.69
C ASP A 13 56.81 -22.86 101.56
N SER A 14 56.32 -22.37 102.70
CA SER A 14 57.07 -21.53 103.62
C SER A 14 57.81 -22.33 104.65
N THR A 15 57.93 -23.59 104.50
CA THR A 15 58.74 -24.39 105.49
C THR A 15 59.34 -25.61 104.84
N ASN A 16 60.50 -25.57 104.48
CA ASN A 16 61.58 -26.47 104.88
C ASN A 16 62.76 -26.44 103.90
N SER A 17 63.85 -26.08 104.44
CA SER A 17 65.14 -26.40 103.88
C SER A 17 65.41 -27.86 104.09
N LEU A 18 65.40 -28.65 103.13
CA LEU A 18 66.23 -29.87 103.05
C LEU A 18 66.00 -30.57 101.71
N ASN A 19 67.03 -30.66 101.00
CA ASN A 19 67.36 -31.61 100.00
C ASN A 19 66.20 -32.51 99.52
N GLY A 20 65.49 -32.15 98.64
CA GLY A 20 64.61 -33.00 97.85
C GLY A 20 64.76 -32.66 96.38
N ASN A 21 65.26 -33.62 95.65
CA ASN A 21 65.34 -33.54 94.19
C ASN A 21 64.01 -33.07 93.63
N ARG A 22 63.99 -31.81 93.18
CA ARG A 22 62.97 -31.40 92.26
C ARG A 22 63.29 -32.04 90.93
N GLU A 23 62.67 -33.13 90.67
CA GLU A 23 62.60 -33.54 89.28
C GLU A 23 61.83 -32.48 88.52
N ASP A 24 62.62 -31.71 87.80
CA ASP A 24 62.01 -30.78 86.82
C ASP A 24 61.27 -31.63 85.82
N SER A 25 59.99 -31.67 85.95
CA SER A 25 59.14 -32.29 84.93
C SER A 25 59.32 -31.51 83.60
N LYS A 26 60.12 -32.09 82.76
CA LYS A 26 60.29 -31.58 81.39
C LYS A 26 59.10 -32.00 80.58
N VAL A 27 58.29 -31.06 80.25
CA VAL A 27 57.25 -31.24 79.21
C VAL A 27 57.90 -30.88 77.89
N THR A 28 58.11 -31.85 77.04
CA THR A 28 58.54 -31.62 75.65
C THR A 28 57.34 -31.47 74.83
N ILE A 29 57.11 -30.26 74.33
CA ILE A 29 56.09 -29.98 73.29
C ILE A 29 56.79 -30.04 71.93
N THR A 30 56.52 -31.08 71.19
CA THR A 30 56.99 -31.19 69.80
C THR A 30 55.99 -30.48 68.91
N ILE A 31 56.42 -29.42 68.35
CA ILE A 31 55.66 -28.76 67.29
C ILE A 31 56.09 -29.42 65.97
N GLU A 32 55.22 -30.23 65.42
CA GLU A 32 55.48 -30.81 64.15
C GLU A 32 55.31 -29.72 63.05
N GLU A 33 56.37 -29.52 62.26
CA GLU A 33 56.34 -28.65 61.08
C GLU A 33 55.61 -29.41 60.01
N PHE A 34 54.50 -28.86 59.51
CA PHE A 34 53.82 -29.41 58.34
C PHE A 34 53.98 -28.45 57.14
N THR A 35 54.24 -29.01 56.03
CA THR A 35 54.37 -28.24 54.78
C THR A 35 53.07 -28.35 53.99
N LEU A 36 52.38 -27.24 53.82
CA LEU A 36 51.26 -27.13 52.85
C LEU A 36 51.87 -26.97 51.48
N THR A 37 51.66 -27.95 50.64
CA THR A 37 52.04 -27.88 49.23
C THR A 37 50.80 -27.55 48.40
N LEU A 38 50.75 -26.33 47.81
CA LEU A 38 49.68 -25.88 47.02
C LEU A 38 49.68 -26.35 45.56
N PRO A 39 50.78 -26.78 44.90
CA PRO A 39 50.78 -27.03 43.45
C PRO A 39 49.74 -28.01 42.94
N SER A 40 49.26 -28.93 43.81
CA SER A 40 48.18 -29.86 43.42
C SER A 40 46.78 -29.44 43.87
N ASN A 41 46.65 -28.31 44.58
CA ASN A 41 45.46 -27.93 45.34
C ASN A 41 44.73 -26.70 44.78
N TYR A 42 45.10 -26.17 43.60
CA TYR A 42 44.41 -25.04 42.97
C TYR A 42 44.27 -25.24 41.47
N LYS A 43 43.29 -24.58 40.92
CA LYS A 43 43.07 -24.44 39.46
C LYS A 43 42.94 -22.97 39.11
N THR A 44 43.40 -22.60 37.95
CA THR A 44 43.19 -21.27 37.38
C THR A 44 42.50 -21.40 36.06
N SER A 45 41.59 -20.47 35.77
CA SER A 45 41.03 -20.26 34.42
C SER A 45 40.97 -18.77 34.15
N THR A 46 41.24 -18.39 32.92
CA THR A 46 41.26 -17.01 32.49
C THR A 46 40.07 -16.74 31.54
N ILE A 47 39.58 -15.51 31.56
CA ILE A 47 38.74 -14.95 30.54
C ILE A 47 39.53 -13.80 29.92
N GLU A 48 39.61 -13.80 28.61
CA GLU A 48 40.41 -12.87 27.79
C GLU A 48 39.95 -11.42 27.98
N SER A 49 40.86 -10.47 27.82
CA SER A 49 40.55 -9.04 27.84
C SER A 49 40.03 -8.57 26.48
N CYS A 50 39.31 -7.48 26.47
CA CYS A 50 38.94 -6.83 25.22
C CYS A 50 40.11 -6.00 24.70
N GLU A 51 40.30 -5.93 23.40
CA GLU A 51 41.33 -5.11 22.75
C GLU A 51 41.24 -3.66 23.25
N GLY A 52 42.35 -3.16 23.76
CA GLY A 52 42.49 -1.81 24.27
C GLY A 52 41.82 -1.55 25.63
N SER A 53 41.40 -2.60 26.38
CA SER A 53 40.78 -2.45 27.71
C SER A 53 41.31 -3.45 28.72
N ASP A 54 41.08 -3.19 30.00
CA ASP A 54 41.55 -4.00 31.15
C ASP A 54 40.35 -4.74 31.77
N VAL A 55 39.65 -5.60 30.98
CA VAL A 55 38.45 -6.32 31.46
C VAL A 55 38.64 -7.84 31.56
N GLY A 56 39.89 -8.32 31.49
CA GLY A 56 40.24 -9.72 31.65
C GLY A 56 39.96 -10.22 33.07
N ILE A 57 39.64 -11.49 33.19
CA ILE A 57 39.27 -12.10 34.48
C ILE A 57 40.14 -13.32 34.74
N LEU A 58 40.66 -13.42 35.95
CA LEU A 58 41.29 -14.63 36.49
C LEU A 58 40.39 -15.25 37.55
N ASN A 59 39.97 -16.47 37.36
CA ASN A 59 39.33 -17.28 38.39
C ASN A 59 40.34 -18.23 39.01
N ILE A 60 40.42 -18.24 40.33
CA ILE A 60 41.29 -19.07 41.11
C ILE A 60 40.40 -19.96 42.00
N GLU A 61 40.54 -21.26 41.87
CA GLU A 61 39.83 -22.23 42.70
C GLU A 61 40.84 -23.07 43.51
N VAL A 62 40.69 -23.12 44.80
CA VAL A 62 41.50 -23.97 45.68
C VAL A 62 40.73 -25.25 46.05
N ALA A 63 41.42 -26.40 46.07
CA ALA A 63 40.79 -27.69 46.36
C ALA A 63 40.28 -27.77 47.77
N ALA A 64 40.99 -27.14 48.73
CA ALA A 64 40.63 -27.17 50.14
C ALA A 64 40.91 -25.83 50.83
N THR A 65 39.98 -25.42 51.69
CA THR A 65 40.11 -24.25 52.57
C THR A 65 40.22 -24.63 54.03
N THR A 66 40.40 -25.91 54.30
CA THR A 66 40.67 -26.45 55.61
C THR A 66 41.74 -27.53 55.50
N PHE A 67 42.53 -27.75 56.57
CA PHE A 67 43.36 -28.91 56.64
C PHE A 67 43.05 -29.67 57.92
N ARG A 68 43.31 -30.96 57.90
CA ARG A 68 43.18 -31.84 59.11
C ARG A 68 44.53 -32.39 59.48
N LYS A 69 44.94 -32.12 60.70
CA LYS A 69 46.18 -32.73 61.27
C LYS A 69 45.94 -34.22 61.42
N THR A 70 46.93 -35.02 61.00
CA THR A 70 46.90 -36.48 61.18
C THR A 70 46.62 -36.85 62.65
N GLY A 71 45.60 -37.67 62.88
CA GLY A 71 45.16 -38.09 64.21
C GLY A 71 44.20 -37.17 64.96
N THR A 72 43.65 -36.14 64.27
CA THR A 72 42.62 -35.26 64.83
C THR A 72 41.32 -35.29 63.98
N THR A 73 40.18 -34.88 64.58
CA THR A 73 38.89 -34.77 63.94
C THR A 73 38.52 -33.32 63.62
N VAL A 74 39.38 -32.36 63.90
CA VAL A 74 39.13 -30.95 63.79
C VAL A 74 39.73 -30.45 62.49
N ASP A 75 38.86 -29.83 61.63
CA ASP A 75 39.28 -29.13 60.42
C ASP A 75 39.69 -27.69 60.77
N ILE A 76 40.89 -27.33 60.41
CA ILE A 76 41.45 -25.98 60.65
C ILE A 76 41.32 -25.18 59.42
N PRO A 77 40.61 -24.00 59.42
CA PRO A 77 40.47 -23.16 58.29
C PRO A 77 41.79 -22.58 57.79
N ILE A 78 41.98 -22.53 56.48
CA ILE A 78 43.15 -21.92 55.87
C ILE A 78 42.66 -20.59 55.19
N THR A 79 43.37 -19.50 55.46
CA THR A 79 43.22 -18.25 54.79
C THR A 79 44.41 -18.06 53.85
N TYR A 80 44.07 -18.07 52.52
CA TYR A 80 45.04 -17.76 51.45
C TYR A 80 44.97 -16.28 51.12
N ASN A 81 46.06 -15.54 51.26
CA ASN A 81 46.20 -14.21 50.67
C ASN A 81 46.78 -14.37 49.29
N VAL A 82 46.08 -13.84 48.30
CA VAL A 82 46.43 -13.92 46.85
C VAL A 82 46.96 -12.59 46.41
N ALA A 83 48.15 -12.58 45.85
CA ALA A 83 48.74 -11.39 45.25
C ALA A 83 49.14 -11.66 43.78
N ILE A 84 49.10 -10.63 42.96
CA ILE A 84 49.74 -10.61 41.67
C ILE A 84 51.01 -9.78 41.76
N VAL A 85 52.11 -10.33 41.29
CA VAL A 85 53.43 -9.64 41.36
C VAL A 85 53.32 -8.34 40.54
N GLY A 86 53.66 -7.23 41.18
CA GLY A 86 53.53 -5.88 40.57
C GLY A 86 52.18 -5.19 40.79
N LYS A 87 51.11 -5.93 41.15
CA LYS A 87 49.78 -5.34 41.46
C LYS A 87 49.44 -5.37 42.95
N GLY A 88 50.12 -6.19 43.72
CA GLY A 88 49.90 -6.35 45.17
C GLY A 88 48.81 -7.38 45.51
N ASN A 89 48.22 -7.27 46.67
CA ASN A 89 47.15 -8.16 47.12
C ASN A 89 45.91 -7.95 46.34
N VAL A 90 45.38 -9.02 45.73
CA VAL A 90 44.13 -8.98 44.86
C VAL A 90 42.94 -9.65 45.55
N GLY A 91 43.15 -10.24 46.77
CA GLY A 91 42.05 -10.80 47.52
C GLY A 91 42.48 -11.95 48.44
N THR A 92 41.49 -12.50 49.13
CA THR A 92 41.70 -13.65 50.05
C THR A 92 40.70 -14.76 49.70
N ILE A 93 41.16 -16.01 49.89
CA ILE A 93 40.30 -17.18 49.82
C ILE A 93 40.25 -17.78 51.24
N VAL A 94 39.06 -17.83 51.85
CA VAL A 94 38.80 -18.28 53.20
C VAL A 94 37.57 -19.19 53.22
N SER A 95 37.64 -20.24 54.09
CA SER A 95 36.51 -21.16 54.27
C SER A 95 35.21 -20.45 54.61
N PRO A 96 34.05 -20.84 54.02
CA PRO A 96 33.86 -22.00 53.11
C PRO A 96 34.10 -21.71 51.63
N ASN A 97 34.38 -20.45 51.24
CA ASN A 97 34.62 -20.08 49.85
C ASN A 97 35.93 -20.67 49.32
N LYS A 98 35.87 -21.28 48.15
CA LYS A 98 37.03 -21.88 47.48
C LYS A 98 37.48 -21.13 46.27
N ILE A 99 36.72 -20.08 45.84
CA ILE A 99 36.91 -19.36 44.58
C ILE A 99 37.22 -17.89 44.89
N LEU A 100 38.21 -17.35 44.19
CA LEU A 100 38.46 -15.93 44.06
C LEU A 100 38.43 -15.55 42.59
N GLN A 101 37.67 -14.52 42.26
CA GLN A 101 37.66 -13.92 40.93
C GLN A 101 38.41 -12.57 41.01
N VAL A 102 39.44 -12.42 40.20
CA VAL A 102 40.18 -11.17 40.01
C VAL A 102 39.77 -10.60 38.68
N LYS A 103 39.23 -9.38 38.67
CA LYS A 103 38.75 -8.65 37.51
C LYS A 103 39.73 -7.55 37.10
N ASP A 104 39.42 -6.88 36.01
CA ASP A 104 40.10 -5.69 35.50
C ASP A 104 41.62 -5.96 35.23
N LEU A 105 41.85 -7.08 34.53
CA LEU A 105 43.21 -7.49 34.12
C LEU A 105 43.40 -7.14 32.61
N ALA A 106 44.44 -6.36 32.35
CA ALA A 106 44.91 -6.12 30.98
C ALA A 106 45.47 -7.39 30.35
N LYS A 107 45.64 -7.38 29.04
CA LYS A 107 46.47 -8.37 28.30
C LYS A 107 47.87 -8.44 28.93
N GLY A 108 48.34 -9.63 29.21
CA GLY A 108 49.70 -9.82 29.71
C GLY A 108 49.91 -11.14 30.44
N THR A 109 51.18 -11.42 30.73
CA THR A 109 51.56 -12.57 31.58
C THR A 109 51.80 -12.08 32.98
N TYR A 110 51.16 -12.73 33.92
CA TYR A 110 51.17 -12.38 35.33
C TYR A 110 51.70 -13.52 36.16
N GLU A 111 52.34 -13.20 37.31
CA GLU A 111 52.78 -14.17 38.29
C GLU A 111 51.89 -14.08 39.54
N LEU A 112 51.28 -15.22 39.94
CA LEU A 112 50.54 -15.35 41.18
C LEU A 112 51.46 -15.67 42.34
N LYS A 113 51.18 -15.04 43.49
CA LYS A 113 51.83 -15.33 44.75
C LYS A 113 50.77 -15.61 45.81
N PHE A 114 50.88 -16.77 46.47
CA PHE A 114 50.03 -17.12 47.60
C PHE A 114 50.79 -17.01 48.87
N THR A 115 50.19 -16.52 49.92
CA THR A 115 50.67 -16.59 51.29
C THR A 115 49.53 -17.10 52.15
N ILE A 116 49.91 -17.79 53.27
CA ILE A 116 48.92 -18.34 54.20
C ILE A 116 49.09 -17.56 55.52
N ASP A 117 47.97 -17.11 56.11
CA ASP A 117 47.95 -16.41 57.36
C ASP A 117 48.51 -17.31 58.46
N GLY A 118 49.45 -16.78 59.23
CA GLY A 118 50.11 -17.49 60.33
C GLY A 118 51.27 -18.39 59.92
N GLU A 119 51.58 -18.54 58.63
CA GLU A 119 52.64 -19.36 58.08
C GLU A 119 53.69 -18.58 57.30
N PRO A 120 54.60 -17.83 57.95
CA PRO A 120 55.54 -16.96 57.24
C PRO A 120 56.59 -17.72 56.42
N LYS A 121 56.77 -19.03 56.68
CA LYS A 121 57.72 -19.89 55.97
C LYS A 121 57.13 -20.54 54.71
N TYR A 122 55.87 -20.35 54.47
CA TYR A 122 55.22 -20.90 53.27
C TYR A 122 55.83 -20.29 52.00
N VAL A 123 56.44 -21.13 51.18
CA VAL A 123 57.04 -20.75 49.91
C VAL A 123 56.14 -21.27 48.81
N HIS A 124 55.44 -20.37 48.17
CA HIS A 124 54.61 -20.72 47.02
C HIS A 124 55.48 -20.91 45.76
N PRO A 125 55.32 -21.99 45.01
CA PRO A 125 55.96 -22.11 43.66
C PRO A 125 55.48 -21.02 42.74
N LYS A 126 56.36 -20.61 41.85
CA LYS A 126 56.00 -19.61 40.82
C LYS A 126 54.88 -20.14 39.93
N VAL A 127 53.76 -19.42 39.86
CA VAL A 127 52.60 -19.72 38.99
C VAL A 127 52.38 -18.57 38.02
N GLU A 128 52.52 -18.87 36.79
CA GLU A 128 52.27 -17.90 35.73
C GLU A 128 50.93 -18.20 35.06
N PHE A 129 50.20 -17.16 34.68
CA PHE A 129 49.01 -17.21 33.84
C PHE A 129 49.05 -16.09 32.86
N THR A 130 48.36 -16.28 31.72
CA THR A 130 48.27 -15.27 30.65
C THR A 130 46.81 -14.86 30.48
N ILE A 131 46.59 -13.57 30.43
CA ILE A 131 45.35 -12.97 29.93
C ILE A 131 45.62 -12.63 28.45
N ASP A 132 44.95 -13.30 27.55
CA ASP A 132 44.98 -13.00 26.15
C ASP A 132 43.98 -11.86 25.82
N GLU A 133 43.98 -11.40 24.59
CA GLU A 133 43.13 -10.32 24.14
C GLU A 133 42.27 -10.79 22.96
N ILE A 134 40.99 -10.49 23.03
CA ILE A 134 40.07 -10.71 21.94
C ILE A 134 39.69 -9.36 21.28
N ALA A 135 39.39 -9.38 20.00
CA ALA A 135 38.90 -8.20 19.32
C ALA A 135 37.59 -7.74 19.95
N THR A 136 37.44 -6.43 20.17
CA THR A 136 36.20 -5.83 20.62
C THR A 136 35.15 -5.92 19.49
N PRO A 137 33.93 -6.47 19.74
CA PRO A 137 32.89 -6.53 18.74
C PRO A 137 32.60 -5.16 18.15
N THR A 138 32.49 -5.07 16.84
CA THR A 138 32.23 -3.82 16.12
C THR A 138 30.92 -3.94 15.34
N VAL A 139 30.00 -3.01 15.55
CA VAL A 139 28.79 -2.87 14.74
C VAL A 139 29.15 -2.03 13.51
N TYR A 140 29.21 -2.65 12.34
CA TYR A 140 29.49 -1.92 11.09
C TYR A 140 28.24 -1.24 10.58
N ASP A 141 28.41 -0.06 9.97
CA ASP A 141 27.30 0.71 9.40
C ASP A 141 26.76 0.01 8.13
N VAL A 142 25.50 -0.29 8.12
CA VAL A 142 24.78 -0.85 6.96
C VAL A 142 24.14 0.23 6.10
N GLY A 143 24.32 1.50 6.45
CA GLY A 143 23.66 2.62 5.81
C GLY A 143 22.19 2.76 6.21
N LYS A 144 21.53 3.69 5.54
CA LYS A 144 20.10 3.94 5.69
C LYS A 144 19.32 2.91 4.86
N ILE A 145 18.35 2.25 5.47
CA ILE A 145 17.45 1.30 4.80
C ILE A 145 16.15 2.03 4.50
N GLU A 146 15.88 2.27 3.22
CA GLU A 146 14.75 3.07 2.77
C GLU A 146 13.77 2.24 1.96
N VAL A 147 12.47 2.46 2.19
CA VAL A 147 11.37 1.94 1.41
C VAL A 147 10.30 3.02 1.24
N CYS A 148 9.47 2.88 0.23
CA CYS A 148 8.27 3.69 0.11
C CYS A 148 7.17 3.16 1.03
N ASP A 149 6.30 4.05 1.49
CA ASP A 149 5.05 3.68 2.16
C ASP A 149 4.28 2.63 1.34
N ASP A 150 3.60 1.71 1.98
CA ASP A 150 2.89 0.62 1.32
C ASP A 150 1.48 0.41 1.89
N ALA A 151 0.62 -0.20 1.11
CA ALA A 151 -0.77 -0.48 1.49
C ALA A 151 -0.96 -1.83 2.21
N VAL A 152 0.06 -2.35 2.85
CA VAL A 152 0.01 -3.70 3.45
C VAL A 152 -1.02 -3.79 4.58
N ASP A 153 -1.22 -2.71 5.32
CA ASP A 153 -2.27 -2.63 6.36
C ASP A 153 -3.58 -1.99 5.88
N GLY A 154 -3.68 -1.68 4.57
CA GLY A 154 -4.83 -1.06 3.94
C GLY A 154 -4.76 0.47 3.83
N ASP A 155 -3.65 1.09 4.26
CA ASP A 155 -3.40 2.53 4.20
C ASP A 155 -1.97 2.77 3.68
N ASP A 156 -1.84 3.36 2.49
CA ASP A 156 -0.57 3.66 1.84
C ASP A 156 -0.03 5.07 2.13
N LEU A 157 -0.63 5.76 3.11
CA LEU A 157 -0.26 7.12 3.52
C LEU A 157 -0.01 7.25 5.02
N ASN A 158 0.15 6.15 5.74
CA ASN A 158 0.29 6.13 7.20
C ASN A 158 1.75 6.18 7.70
N GLY A 159 2.72 6.24 6.79
CA GLY A 159 4.14 6.28 7.10
C GLY A 159 4.71 4.96 7.60
N LYS A 160 4.13 3.81 7.21
CA LYS A 160 4.57 2.47 7.59
C LYS A 160 4.77 1.59 6.37
N ALA A 161 5.79 0.74 6.44
CA ALA A 161 6.09 -0.18 5.35
C ALA A 161 6.78 -1.44 5.85
N LYS A 162 6.93 -2.43 4.97
CA LYS A 162 7.68 -3.66 5.22
C LYS A 162 9.12 -3.52 4.76
N PHE A 163 10.05 -3.76 5.68
CA PHE A 163 11.47 -3.81 5.39
C PHE A 163 11.94 -5.26 5.31
N ASP A 164 12.78 -5.57 4.31
CA ASP A 164 13.52 -6.82 4.27
C ASP A 164 14.75 -6.73 5.17
N THR A 165 14.76 -7.54 6.22
CA THR A 165 15.82 -7.60 7.22
C THR A 165 16.75 -8.80 7.06
N SER A 166 16.56 -9.63 6.02
CA SER A 166 17.24 -10.91 5.83
C SER A 166 18.77 -10.81 5.75
N THR A 167 19.30 -9.70 5.29
CA THR A 167 20.76 -9.49 5.09
C THR A 167 21.39 -8.60 6.15
N ILE A 168 20.62 -8.03 7.07
CA ILE A 168 21.08 -7.00 8.02
C ILE A 168 22.18 -7.53 8.93
N ILE A 169 22.00 -8.71 9.54
CA ILE A 169 23.01 -9.28 10.42
C ILE A 169 24.35 -9.46 9.70
N ASN A 170 24.33 -9.96 8.48
CA ASN A 170 25.54 -10.12 7.70
C ASN A 170 26.24 -8.77 7.41
N GLY A 171 25.46 -7.72 7.16
CA GLY A 171 26.00 -6.37 6.97
C GLY A 171 26.64 -5.81 8.23
N LEU A 172 25.95 -5.93 9.38
CA LEU A 172 26.43 -5.43 10.69
C LEU A 172 27.71 -6.10 11.15
N LEU A 173 27.96 -7.35 10.76
CA LEU A 173 29.13 -8.12 11.17
C LEU A 173 30.29 -8.02 10.19
N LYS A 174 30.09 -7.52 8.99
CA LYS A 174 31.10 -7.49 7.91
C LYS A 174 31.75 -6.13 7.81
N ASP A 175 33.07 -6.10 7.97
CA ASP A 175 33.86 -4.89 7.75
C ASP A 175 33.76 -4.44 6.26
N PRO A 176 33.23 -3.25 5.98
CA PRO A 176 33.06 -2.77 4.62
C PRO A 176 34.39 -2.50 3.88
N ASN A 177 35.50 -2.29 4.60
CA ASN A 177 36.81 -1.98 4.04
C ASN A 177 37.60 -3.23 3.68
N THR A 178 37.55 -4.25 4.55
CA THR A 178 38.33 -5.49 4.39
C THR A 178 37.50 -6.64 3.83
N GLY A 179 36.17 -6.57 3.96
CA GLY A 179 35.27 -7.64 3.60
C GLY A 179 35.26 -8.83 4.57
N VAL A 180 36.02 -8.74 5.68
CA VAL A 180 36.08 -9.79 6.70
C VAL A 180 34.87 -9.69 7.62
N ALA A 181 34.24 -10.82 7.90
CA ALA A 181 33.10 -10.89 8.81
C ALA A 181 33.55 -11.37 10.20
N GLN A 182 32.96 -10.82 11.24
CA GLN A 182 33.06 -11.34 12.62
C GLN A 182 32.24 -12.64 12.71
N ASP A 183 32.73 -13.59 13.53
CA ASP A 183 32.03 -14.88 13.74
C ASP A 183 30.77 -14.68 14.60
N ALA A 184 29.61 -14.78 13.99
CA ALA A 184 28.33 -14.65 14.69
C ALA A 184 28.13 -15.68 15.83
N ASN A 185 28.80 -16.84 15.78
CA ASN A 185 28.66 -17.85 16.79
C ASN A 185 29.34 -17.43 18.14
N LEU A 186 30.29 -16.51 18.06
CA LEU A 186 31.00 -15.96 19.21
C LEU A 186 30.35 -14.69 19.78
N LEU A 187 29.24 -14.24 19.20
CA LEU A 187 28.57 -13.01 19.58
C LEU A 187 27.12 -13.25 20.00
N ASP A 188 26.67 -12.52 20.99
CA ASP A 188 25.27 -12.28 21.29
C ASP A 188 24.89 -10.95 20.62
N ILE A 189 23.83 -10.99 19.83
CA ILE A 189 23.31 -9.83 19.08
C ILE A 189 22.00 -9.41 19.74
N GLU A 190 21.85 -8.12 20.04
CA GLU A 190 20.64 -7.56 20.60
C GLU A 190 20.22 -6.34 19.76
N PHE A 191 18.96 -6.37 19.28
CA PHE A 191 18.29 -5.26 18.63
C PHE A 191 17.29 -4.65 19.60
N THR A 192 17.32 -3.33 19.76
CA THR A 192 16.28 -2.60 20.50
C THR A 192 15.55 -1.67 19.54
N TYR A 193 14.24 -1.89 19.40
CA TYR A 193 13.38 -1.17 18.48
C TYR A 193 11.99 -0.91 19.09
N PHE A 194 11.24 0.01 18.48
CA PHE A 194 9.84 0.26 18.81
C PHE A 194 8.94 -0.65 17.96
N ASP A 195 8.19 -1.54 18.61
CA ASP A 195 7.24 -2.41 17.93
C ASP A 195 5.89 -1.69 17.78
N GLN A 196 5.52 -1.42 16.53
CA GLN A 196 4.27 -0.74 16.17
C GLN A 196 3.02 -1.54 16.55
N ALA A 197 3.10 -2.87 16.58
CA ALA A 197 1.97 -3.73 16.89
C ALA A 197 1.63 -3.74 18.38
N THR A 198 2.65 -3.75 19.23
CA THR A 198 2.50 -3.76 20.69
C THR A 198 2.58 -2.38 21.32
N ASN A 199 2.97 -1.36 20.53
CA ASN A 199 3.21 0.03 20.96
C ASN A 199 4.21 0.11 22.13
N ALA A 200 5.28 -0.68 22.07
CA ALA A 200 6.28 -0.80 23.10
C ALA A 200 7.70 -0.94 22.54
N SER A 201 8.71 -0.60 23.36
CA SER A 201 10.10 -0.92 23.05
C SER A 201 10.37 -2.40 23.31
N VAL A 202 11.00 -3.06 22.35
CA VAL A 202 11.31 -4.50 22.38
C VAL A 202 12.80 -4.68 22.19
N SER A 203 13.39 -5.60 22.99
CA SER A 203 14.74 -6.12 22.77
C SER A 203 14.67 -7.57 22.27
N ALA A 204 15.35 -7.88 21.17
CA ALA A 204 15.34 -9.21 20.57
C ALA A 204 16.68 -9.54 19.90
N ALA A 205 16.99 -10.83 19.80
CA ALA A 205 18.21 -11.30 19.13
C ALA A 205 18.17 -11.17 17.60
N THR A 206 16.98 -11.02 17.03
CA THR A 206 16.78 -10.84 15.58
C THR A 206 15.64 -9.86 15.34
N LEU A 207 15.69 -9.12 14.24
CA LEU A 207 14.54 -8.36 13.76
C LEU A 207 13.54 -9.29 13.07
N PRO A 208 12.23 -9.02 13.15
CA PRO A 208 11.24 -9.68 12.29
C PRO A 208 11.61 -9.56 10.80
N ASN A 209 11.28 -10.56 9.99
CA ASN A 209 11.43 -10.48 8.54
C ASN A 209 10.15 -10.98 7.84
N PRO A 210 9.41 -10.12 7.15
CA PRO A 210 9.62 -8.68 7.02
C PRO A 210 9.41 -7.92 8.35
N PHE A 211 10.15 -6.83 8.53
CA PHE A 211 9.99 -5.91 9.66
C PHE A 211 9.00 -4.81 9.27
N TYR A 212 7.77 -4.89 9.80
CA TYR A 212 6.75 -3.88 9.56
C TYR A 212 6.91 -2.73 10.56
N SER A 213 7.22 -1.55 10.05
CA SER A 213 7.54 -0.40 10.90
C SER A 213 7.34 0.94 10.17
N GLY A 214 7.16 2.01 10.94
CA GLY A 214 7.41 3.37 10.50
C GLY A 214 8.91 3.70 10.54
N SER A 215 9.26 4.93 10.17
CA SER A 215 10.64 5.41 10.27
C SER A 215 11.11 5.39 11.72
N GLN A 216 12.22 4.72 11.99
CA GLN A 216 12.84 4.66 13.29
C GLN A 216 14.33 4.30 13.23
N THR A 217 15.04 4.59 14.33
CA THR A 217 16.40 4.12 14.55
C THR A 217 16.36 2.90 15.49
N VAL A 218 16.89 1.78 15.03
CA VAL A 218 17.03 0.55 15.80
C VAL A 218 18.43 0.53 16.41
N ALA A 219 18.53 0.44 17.73
CA ALA A 219 19.82 0.26 18.40
C ALA A 219 20.28 -1.19 18.28
N VAL A 220 21.58 -1.37 18.09
CA VAL A 220 22.24 -2.68 17.99
C VAL A 220 23.35 -2.76 19.01
N LYS A 221 23.38 -3.87 19.75
CA LYS A 221 24.46 -4.22 20.64
C LYS A 221 25.00 -5.61 20.28
N LEU A 222 26.32 -5.70 20.11
CA LEU A 222 27.05 -6.96 19.98
C LEU A 222 27.81 -7.22 21.26
N THR A 223 27.69 -8.40 21.87
CA THR A 223 28.39 -8.76 23.07
C THR A 223 29.19 -10.06 22.86
N SER A 224 30.44 -10.10 23.20
CA SER A 224 31.25 -11.32 23.08
C SER A 224 30.79 -12.38 24.08
N LYS A 225 30.59 -13.61 23.60
CA LYS A 225 30.33 -14.78 24.48
C LYS A 225 31.52 -15.24 25.27
N VAL A 226 32.74 -14.87 24.88
CA VAL A 226 33.98 -15.20 25.59
C VAL A 226 34.12 -14.30 26.81
N ASN A 227 33.90 -13.00 26.65
CA ASN A 227 33.87 -12.04 27.73
C ASN A 227 32.73 -11.04 27.52
N THR A 228 31.71 -11.14 28.38
CA THR A 228 30.49 -10.29 28.27
C THR A 228 30.73 -8.82 28.58
N SER A 229 31.92 -8.44 29.05
CA SER A 229 32.34 -7.04 29.18
C SER A 229 32.84 -6.46 27.84
N CYS A 230 33.10 -7.30 26.85
CA CYS A 230 33.48 -6.87 25.50
C CYS A 230 32.22 -6.68 24.68
N ASP A 231 31.82 -5.46 24.48
CA ASP A 231 30.65 -5.10 23.65
C ASP A 231 30.95 -3.96 22.67
N GLY A 232 30.16 -3.94 21.59
CA GLY A 232 30.13 -2.88 20.63
C GLY A 232 28.69 -2.46 20.38
N THR A 233 28.47 -1.17 20.13
CA THR A 233 27.15 -0.61 19.90
C THR A 233 27.09 0.14 18.58
N GLY A 234 25.92 0.15 17.97
CA GLY A 234 25.63 0.88 16.75
C GLY A 234 24.14 1.07 16.54
N SER A 235 23.74 1.50 15.37
CA SER A 235 22.34 1.69 15.06
C SER A 235 22.06 1.48 13.56
N ILE A 236 20.79 1.22 13.25
CA ILE A 236 20.27 1.10 11.88
C ILE A 236 19.15 2.11 11.73
N ASN A 237 19.20 2.92 10.66
CA ASN A 237 18.15 3.86 10.35
C ASN A 237 17.20 3.26 9.31
N PHE A 238 15.96 2.98 9.70
CA PHE A 238 14.87 2.61 8.83
C PHE A 238 14.08 3.86 8.46
N VAL A 239 13.83 4.07 7.18
CA VAL A 239 13.13 5.26 6.68
C VAL A 239 12.00 4.82 5.73
N VAL A 240 10.79 5.24 6.04
CA VAL A 240 9.63 5.14 5.15
C VAL A 240 9.47 6.46 4.43
N ASN A 241 9.57 6.44 3.12
CA ASN A 241 9.37 7.59 2.27
C ASN A 241 7.90 7.69 1.85
N THR A 242 7.29 8.85 2.00
CA THR A 242 5.88 9.07 1.69
C THR A 242 5.62 9.02 0.18
N LEU A 243 4.50 8.42 -0.21
CA LEU A 243 4.06 8.38 -1.60
C LEU A 243 3.67 9.77 -2.12
N PRO A 244 3.65 9.99 -3.46
CA PRO A 244 3.06 11.16 -4.07
C PRO A 244 1.60 11.35 -3.69
N VAL A 245 1.22 12.54 -3.26
CA VAL A 245 -0.17 12.92 -2.97
C VAL A 245 -0.61 13.95 -4.00
N PHE A 246 -1.58 13.60 -4.83
CA PHE A 246 -2.08 14.46 -5.89
C PHE A 246 -3.57 14.23 -6.12
N GLU A 247 -4.22 15.15 -6.79
CA GLU A 247 -5.65 15.09 -7.09
C GLU A 247 -5.91 15.46 -8.55
N ARG A 248 -7.07 15.05 -9.04
CA ARG A 248 -7.54 15.39 -10.37
C ARG A 248 -7.94 16.87 -10.42
N ILE A 249 -7.52 17.58 -11.47
CA ILE A 249 -7.87 18.99 -11.70
C ILE A 249 -9.28 19.10 -12.29
N GLU A 250 -9.58 18.25 -13.29
CA GLU A 250 -10.81 18.35 -14.09
C GLU A 250 -11.94 17.52 -13.52
N THR A 251 -13.16 18.03 -13.60
CA THR A 251 -14.39 17.31 -13.23
C THR A 251 -15.04 16.59 -14.42
N ASN A 252 -14.67 16.95 -15.66
CA ASN A 252 -15.22 16.35 -16.86
C ASN A 252 -14.90 14.86 -16.96
N ILE A 253 -15.94 14.08 -17.26
CA ILE A 253 -15.86 12.62 -17.36
C ILE A 253 -16.12 12.15 -18.81
N SER A 254 -16.30 13.07 -19.77
CA SER A 254 -16.61 12.77 -21.17
C SER A 254 -15.77 13.61 -22.14
N VAL A 255 -15.48 13.05 -23.30
CA VAL A 255 -14.85 13.71 -24.45
C VAL A 255 -15.71 13.55 -25.68
N CYS A 256 -15.86 14.63 -26.42
CA CYS A 256 -16.60 14.64 -27.70
C CYS A 256 -15.65 14.41 -28.86
N THR A 257 -15.82 13.30 -29.59
CA THR A 257 -14.92 12.94 -30.70
C THR A 257 -15.11 13.85 -31.94
N ASN A 258 -16.17 14.64 -31.98
CA ASN A 258 -16.48 15.60 -33.04
C ASN A 258 -16.12 17.05 -32.70
N LEU A 259 -15.59 17.29 -31.47
CA LEU A 259 -15.14 18.60 -31.02
C LEU A 259 -13.62 18.60 -30.80
N GLU A 260 -13.08 19.76 -30.44
CA GLU A 260 -11.66 19.88 -30.09
C GLU A 260 -11.31 19.01 -28.91
N PRO A 261 -10.11 18.40 -28.88
CA PRO A 261 -9.60 17.63 -27.75
C PRO A 261 -9.61 18.43 -26.45
N ILE A 262 -9.83 17.75 -25.34
CA ILE A 262 -9.84 18.36 -24.01
C ILE A 262 -8.55 18.08 -23.23
N THR A 263 -8.21 18.93 -22.27
CA THR A 263 -7.11 18.70 -21.35
C THR A 263 -7.63 18.00 -20.10
N ILE A 264 -6.96 16.93 -19.68
CA ILE A 264 -7.13 16.31 -18.37
C ILE A 264 -5.79 16.38 -17.62
N GLY A 265 -5.83 16.45 -16.29
CA GLY A 265 -4.61 16.61 -15.53
C GLY A 265 -4.78 16.33 -14.05
N VAL A 266 -3.65 16.39 -13.36
CA VAL A 266 -3.54 16.26 -11.91
C VAL A 266 -2.71 17.39 -11.32
N ALA A 267 -2.98 17.74 -10.06
CA ALA A 267 -2.22 18.71 -9.29
C ALA A 267 -1.65 18.07 -8.03
N SER A 268 -0.39 18.37 -7.71
CA SER A 268 0.20 17.97 -6.43
C SER A 268 -0.57 18.63 -5.28
N LYS A 269 -0.79 17.87 -4.20
CA LYS A 269 -1.39 18.38 -2.95
C LYS A 269 -0.36 18.79 -1.92
N ASP A 270 0.90 18.55 -2.19
CA ASP A 270 2.03 18.95 -1.34
C ASP A 270 3.02 19.80 -2.16
N SER A 271 4.14 20.21 -1.54
CA SER A 271 5.13 21.07 -2.17
C SER A 271 6.19 20.32 -2.97
N ARG A 272 6.07 18.98 -3.10
CA ARG A 272 7.05 18.15 -3.82
C ARG A 272 6.81 18.22 -5.32
N THR A 273 7.87 18.01 -6.08
CA THR A 273 7.85 17.85 -7.53
C THR A 273 7.75 16.37 -7.90
N TYR A 274 6.97 16.09 -8.92
CA TYR A 274 6.75 14.75 -9.44
C TYR A 274 6.96 14.70 -10.94
N SER A 275 7.51 13.61 -11.42
CA SER A 275 7.39 13.21 -12.82
C SER A 275 6.12 12.38 -13.03
N TYR A 276 5.49 12.51 -14.20
CA TYR A 276 4.22 11.86 -14.48
C TYR A 276 4.31 10.98 -15.73
N VAL A 277 3.76 9.78 -15.65
CA VAL A 277 3.61 8.87 -16.77
C VAL A 277 2.14 8.54 -16.96
N TRP A 278 1.66 8.66 -18.19
CA TRP A 278 0.28 8.39 -18.54
C TRP A 278 0.15 7.12 -19.37
N THR A 279 -0.88 6.34 -19.10
CA THR A 279 -1.30 5.23 -19.96
C THR A 279 -2.78 5.38 -20.32
N ARG A 280 -3.18 4.85 -21.48
CA ARG A 280 -4.57 4.70 -21.88
C ARG A 280 -4.87 3.25 -22.19
N ASN A 281 -5.86 2.66 -21.51
CA ASN A 281 -6.24 1.25 -21.66
C ASN A 281 -5.03 0.30 -21.56
N GLY A 282 -4.11 0.58 -20.62
CA GLY A 282 -2.90 -0.21 -20.38
C GLY A 282 -1.74 0.03 -21.36
N THR A 283 -1.91 0.90 -22.37
CA THR A 283 -0.84 1.24 -23.32
C THR A 283 -0.27 2.61 -22.99
N ALA A 284 1.06 2.75 -23.09
CA ALA A 284 1.72 4.03 -22.86
C ALA A 284 1.11 5.14 -23.74
N PHE A 285 0.77 6.25 -23.09
CA PHE A 285 0.23 7.42 -23.76
C PHE A 285 1.28 8.53 -23.70
N THR A 286 1.82 8.88 -24.86
CA THR A 286 2.78 9.98 -24.95
C THR A 286 2.00 11.29 -25.01
N PRO A 287 2.21 12.23 -24.07
CA PRO A 287 1.56 13.54 -24.13
C PRO A 287 1.87 14.22 -25.45
N ASN A 288 0.89 14.91 -26.01
CA ASN A 288 1.12 15.75 -27.19
C ASN A 288 2.09 16.88 -26.85
N ILE A 289 2.93 17.26 -27.83
CA ILE A 289 3.92 18.33 -27.72
C ILE A 289 3.24 19.61 -27.19
N GLY A 290 3.64 20.04 -25.98
CA GLY A 290 3.13 21.23 -25.30
C GLY A 290 2.37 20.99 -23.99
N GLY A 291 2.13 19.73 -23.59
CA GLY A 291 1.58 19.39 -22.28
C GLY A 291 2.64 19.47 -21.19
N ILE A 292 2.28 20.01 -20.03
CA ILE A 292 3.03 19.77 -18.80
C ILE A 292 2.84 18.29 -18.46
N ASP A 293 3.83 17.61 -17.95
CA ASP A 293 3.74 16.19 -17.62
C ASP A 293 2.54 15.85 -16.72
N SER A 294 2.13 16.80 -15.84
CA SER A 294 0.94 16.69 -14.99
C SER A 294 -0.40 16.75 -15.74
N SER A 295 -0.41 17.09 -17.03
CA SER A 295 -1.62 17.17 -17.85
C SER A 295 -1.38 16.67 -19.27
N ILE A 296 -2.45 16.13 -19.90
CA ILE A 296 -2.43 15.62 -21.26
C ILE A 296 -3.66 16.09 -22.03
N ILE A 297 -3.52 16.20 -23.35
CA ILE A 297 -4.62 16.52 -24.27
C ILE A 297 -5.17 15.21 -24.83
N ILE A 298 -6.47 15.00 -24.71
CA ILE A 298 -7.15 13.77 -25.13
C ILE A 298 -8.32 14.07 -26.08
N GLY A 299 -8.46 13.26 -27.13
CA GLY A 299 -9.58 13.30 -28.07
C GLY A 299 -10.43 12.03 -28.10
N LEU A 300 -10.11 11.06 -27.25
CA LEU A 300 -10.80 9.77 -27.20
C LEU A 300 -11.10 9.38 -25.75
N GLY A 301 -12.19 8.68 -25.53
CA GLY A 301 -12.52 8.10 -24.23
C GLY A 301 -11.65 6.90 -23.89
N GLY A 302 -11.79 6.40 -22.66
CA GLY A 302 -11.06 5.24 -22.16
C GLY A 302 -10.68 5.35 -20.69
N GLU A 303 -9.91 4.38 -20.24
CA GLU A 303 -9.31 4.38 -18.90
C GLU A 303 -7.91 4.97 -18.99
N TYR A 304 -7.71 6.13 -18.38
CA TYR A 304 -6.42 6.79 -18.26
C TYR A 304 -5.86 6.55 -16.87
N ILE A 305 -4.62 6.07 -16.78
CA ILE A 305 -3.90 5.93 -15.52
C ILE A 305 -2.72 6.87 -15.55
N VAL A 306 -2.65 7.76 -14.56
CA VAL A 306 -1.50 8.62 -14.31
C VAL A 306 -0.72 8.06 -13.13
N THR A 307 0.58 7.88 -13.31
CA THR A 307 1.52 7.51 -12.25
C THR A 307 2.44 8.68 -12.00
N ALA A 308 2.40 9.19 -10.77
CA ALA A 308 3.32 10.21 -10.28
C ALA A 308 4.49 9.55 -9.56
N THR A 309 5.70 10.00 -9.80
CA THR A 309 6.93 9.51 -9.14
C THR A 309 7.68 10.69 -8.55
N THR A 310 8.19 10.55 -7.31
CA THR A 310 8.98 11.59 -6.65
C THR A 310 10.31 11.83 -7.36
N GLU A 311 10.75 13.09 -7.43
CA GLU A 311 12.02 13.51 -8.02
C GLU A 311 13.11 13.81 -6.97
N ASP A 312 12.87 13.47 -5.71
CA ASP A 312 13.76 13.67 -4.58
C ASP A 312 14.84 12.56 -4.42
N GLY A 313 14.89 11.62 -5.36
CA GLY A 313 15.80 10.47 -5.35
C GLY A 313 15.24 9.22 -4.69
N THR A 314 14.08 9.28 -4.03
CA THR A 314 13.43 8.12 -3.40
C THR A 314 12.71 7.23 -4.40
N SER A 315 12.30 7.79 -5.55
CA SER A 315 11.57 7.11 -6.64
C SER A 315 10.25 6.45 -6.18
N CYS A 316 9.62 6.98 -5.14
CA CYS A 316 8.32 6.51 -4.69
C CYS A 316 7.23 6.93 -5.68
N SER A 317 6.30 6.04 -5.97
CA SER A 317 5.26 6.30 -6.96
C SER A 317 3.86 5.94 -6.45
N SER A 318 2.87 6.69 -6.93
CA SER A 318 1.45 6.45 -6.70
C SER A 318 0.69 6.62 -8.01
N SER A 319 -0.45 5.97 -8.17
CA SER A 319 -1.22 5.99 -9.41
C SER A 319 -2.69 6.33 -9.18
N MET A 320 -3.28 7.04 -10.14
CA MET A 320 -4.69 7.39 -10.16
C MET A 320 -5.33 6.98 -11.48
N THR A 321 -6.52 6.38 -11.41
CA THR A 321 -7.31 6.02 -12.59
C THR A 321 -8.38 7.07 -12.87
N ILE A 322 -8.42 7.56 -14.12
CA ILE A 322 -9.38 8.53 -14.62
C ILE A 322 -10.16 7.87 -15.78
N LYS A 323 -11.46 7.63 -15.57
CA LYS A 323 -12.33 7.06 -16.61
C LYS A 323 -13.01 8.18 -17.36
N ILE A 324 -12.77 8.25 -18.68
CA ILE A 324 -13.35 9.23 -19.59
C ILE A 324 -14.33 8.52 -20.53
N LYS A 325 -15.58 8.94 -20.51
CA LYS A 325 -16.58 8.47 -21.47
C LYS A 325 -16.31 9.09 -22.84
N GLU A 326 -16.57 8.32 -23.89
CA GLU A 326 -16.53 8.82 -25.25
C GLU A 326 -17.95 9.12 -25.71
N SER A 327 -18.15 10.26 -26.34
CA SER A 327 -19.42 10.68 -26.92
C SER A 327 -19.21 11.39 -28.24
N SER A 328 -20.27 11.54 -28.99
CA SER A 328 -20.29 12.28 -30.28
C SER A 328 -21.67 12.86 -30.59
N ILE A 329 -21.72 13.83 -31.46
CA ILE A 329 -22.98 14.23 -32.05
C ILE A 329 -23.63 13.04 -32.78
N ALA A 330 -24.93 12.89 -32.67
CA ALA A 330 -25.67 11.80 -33.32
C ALA A 330 -25.54 11.85 -34.85
N LYS A 331 -25.43 10.69 -35.49
CA LYS A 331 -25.49 10.52 -36.96
C LYS A 331 -26.85 9.96 -37.31
N ILE A 332 -27.83 10.83 -37.55
CA ILE A 332 -29.18 10.43 -37.89
C ILE A 332 -29.44 10.57 -39.39
N GLU A 333 -29.97 9.54 -40.02
CA GLU A 333 -30.37 9.49 -41.40
C GLU A 333 -31.85 9.10 -41.54
N LYS A 334 -32.47 9.30 -42.74
CA LYS A 334 -33.87 8.96 -42.95
C LYS A 334 -34.21 7.50 -42.70
N LYS A 335 -33.29 6.59 -42.93
CA LYS A 335 -33.46 5.15 -42.67
C LYS A 335 -33.60 4.81 -41.17
N ASP A 336 -33.12 5.71 -40.30
CA ASP A 336 -33.16 5.54 -38.86
C ASP A 336 -34.51 5.99 -38.24
N ILE A 337 -35.43 6.49 -39.08
CA ILE A 337 -36.76 6.93 -38.66
C ILE A 337 -37.80 5.94 -39.21
N VAL A 338 -38.43 5.22 -38.29
CA VAL A 338 -39.56 4.34 -38.62
C VAL A 338 -40.88 5.11 -38.41
N ILE A 339 -41.60 5.33 -39.50
CA ILE A 339 -42.84 6.10 -39.51
C ILE A 339 -44.02 5.13 -39.66
N LYS A 340 -44.94 5.12 -38.71
CA LYS A 340 -46.24 4.47 -38.78
C LYS A 340 -47.27 5.56 -39.00
N ASP A 341 -47.54 5.86 -40.25
CA ASP A 341 -48.42 6.95 -40.70
C ASP A 341 -49.63 6.44 -41.51
N LEU A 342 -50.29 7.35 -42.27
CA LEU A 342 -51.53 7.08 -42.96
C LEU A 342 -52.74 6.75 -42.06
N ASN A 343 -52.65 7.17 -40.79
CA ASN A 343 -53.77 7.14 -39.87
C ASN A 343 -54.59 8.43 -39.95
N PRO A 344 -55.85 8.34 -39.65
CA PRO A 344 -56.67 9.55 -39.61
C PRO A 344 -56.35 10.38 -38.36
N GLY A 345 -56.17 11.68 -38.57
CA GLY A 345 -55.82 12.60 -37.46
C GLY A 345 -54.41 12.42 -36.87
N PRO A 346 -54.23 12.70 -35.59
CA PRO A 346 -52.91 12.74 -34.99
C PRO A 346 -52.45 11.36 -34.46
N ASN A 347 -52.92 10.24 -35.00
CA ASN A 347 -52.64 8.90 -34.50
C ASN A 347 -51.39 8.24 -35.10
N ASN A 348 -50.45 9.04 -35.56
CA ASN A 348 -49.23 8.54 -36.16
C ASN A 348 -48.11 8.42 -35.11
N THR A 349 -47.23 7.45 -35.30
CA THR A 349 -46.14 7.16 -34.41
C THR A 349 -44.81 7.21 -35.14
N ILE A 350 -43.82 7.81 -34.52
CA ILE A 350 -42.45 7.89 -35.00
C ILE A 350 -41.56 7.16 -34.00
N THR A 351 -40.72 6.28 -34.51
CA THR A 351 -39.69 5.59 -33.74
C THR A 351 -38.31 5.84 -34.34
N ILE A 352 -37.37 6.27 -33.52
CA ILE A 352 -35.98 6.47 -33.93
C ILE A 352 -35.19 5.22 -33.60
N LEU A 353 -34.44 4.66 -34.54
CA LEU A 353 -33.54 3.55 -34.33
C LEU A 353 -32.24 4.07 -33.73
N THR A 354 -31.99 3.72 -32.50
CA THR A 354 -30.86 4.28 -31.70
C THR A 354 -29.53 3.61 -31.97
N GLU A 355 -29.54 2.36 -32.49
CA GLU A 355 -28.32 1.55 -32.70
C GLU A 355 -27.36 2.13 -33.75
N THR A 356 -27.88 2.99 -34.62
CA THR A 356 -27.13 3.59 -35.75
C THR A 356 -26.66 5.02 -35.47
N LEU A 357 -27.09 5.62 -34.36
CA LEU A 357 -26.80 7.03 -34.05
C LEU A 357 -25.34 7.32 -33.68
N GLY A 358 -24.57 6.31 -33.32
CA GLY A 358 -23.18 6.45 -32.91
C GLY A 358 -22.95 6.23 -31.41
N ILE A 359 -21.80 6.72 -30.89
CA ILE A 359 -21.46 6.62 -29.50
C ILE A 359 -21.94 7.90 -28.80
N GLY A 360 -22.86 7.78 -27.87
CA GLY A 360 -23.39 8.91 -27.12
C GLY A 360 -24.52 8.52 -26.18
N ASP A 361 -24.94 9.46 -25.36
CA ASP A 361 -26.10 9.36 -24.47
C ASP A 361 -27.13 10.38 -25.02
N TYR A 362 -28.09 9.89 -25.81
CA TYR A 362 -28.96 10.73 -26.63
C TYR A 362 -30.33 10.90 -25.98
N GLU A 363 -30.90 12.09 -26.22
CA GLU A 363 -32.29 12.43 -25.95
C GLU A 363 -32.91 13.11 -27.17
N PHE A 364 -34.24 13.07 -27.28
CA PHE A 364 -34.96 13.34 -28.50
C PHE A 364 -36.02 14.42 -28.28
N ALA A 365 -36.14 15.31 -29.26
CA ALA A 365 -37.23 16.28 -29.36
C ALA A 365 -37.79 16.33 -30.76
N ILE A 366 -39.05 16.74 -30.90
CA ILE A 366 -39.71 16.92 -32.19
C ILE A 366 -40.20 18.36 -32.33
N ASP A 367 -39.98 18.96 -33.50
CA ASP A 367 -40.41 20.28 -33.95
C ASP A 367 -39.87 21.50 -33.18
N ASP A 368 -39.32 21.31 -31.99
CA ASP A 368 -38.70 22.37 -31.21
C ASP A 368 -37.28 21.99 -30.78
N LYS A 369 -36.29 22.73 -31.28
CA LYS A 369 -34.87 22.54 -30.93
C LYS A 369 -34.57 22.80 -29.43
N SER A 370 -35.40 23.62 -28.80
CA SER A 370 -35.26 23.95 -27.35
C SER A 370 -35.89 22.90 -26.45
N GLY A 371 -36.65 21.97 -27.01
CA GLY A 371 -37.32 20.88 -26.29
C GLY A 371 -38.81 21.14 -25.97
N PRO A 372 -39.44 20.28 -25.18
CA PRO A 372 -38.84 19.32 -24.24
C PRO A 372 -38.17 18.13 -24.92
N TYR A 373 -37.03 17.70 -24.34
CA TYR A 373 -36.35 16.47 -24.73
C TYR A 373 -36.83 15.31 -23.84
N GLN A 374 -36.85 14.10 -24.42
CA GLN A 374 -37.16 12.84 -23.74
C GLN A 374 -36.14 11.76 -24.07
N ASP A 375 -35.97 10.80 -23.16
CA ASP A 375 -35.05 9.66 -23.34
C ASP A 375 -35.60 8.62 -24.30
N GLU A 376 -36.95 8.46 -24.33
CA GLU A 376 -37.61 7.48 -25.17
C GLU A 376 -37.56 7.90 -26.63
N PRO A 377 -37.10 7.05 -27.55
CA PRO A 377 -36.98 7.37 -28.99
C PRO A 377 -38.31 7.24 -29.74
N VAL A 378 -39.44 7.35 -29.07
CA VAL A 378 -40.78 7.15 -29.64
C VAL A 378 -41.65 8.38 -29.41
N PHE A 379 -42.25 8.88 -30.47
CA PHE A 379 -43.19 9.98 -30.43
C PHE A 379 -44.57 9.48 -30.94
N GLU A 380 -45.59 9.69 -30.14
CA GLU A 380 -46.97 9.34 -30.48
C GLU A 380 -47.82 10.57 -30.76
N ASN A 381 -48.99 10.35 -31.36
CA ASN A 381 -49.98 11.40 -31.65
C ASN A 381 -49.45 12.51 -32.59
N ILE A 382 -48.59 12.14 -33.53
CA ILE A 382 -48.00 13.07 -34.45
C ILE A 382 -49.02 13.40 -35.56
N ARG A 383 -49.20 14.69 -35.82
CA ARG A 383 -50.08 15.17 -36.88
C ARG A 383 -49.44 14.95 -38.25
N PRO A 384 -50.23 14.76 -39.33
CA PRO A 384 -49.68 14.77 -40.68
C PRO A 384 -49.05 16.12 -41.02
N GLY A 385 -47.89 16.09 -41.64
CA GLY A 385 -47.13 17.30 -42.03
C GLY A 385 -45.63 17.09 -42.13
N LEU A 386 -44.91 18.19 -42.26
CA LEU A 386 -43.46 18.25 -42.15
C LEU A 386 -43.09 18.37 -40.65
N HIS A 387 -42.17 17.56 -40.23
CA HIS A 387 -41.66 17.54 -38.88
C HIS A 387 -40.13 17.48 -38.89
N THR A 388 -39.51 17.94 -37.79
CA THR A 388 -38.06 17.88 -37.57
C THR A 388 -37.79 17.12 -36.29
N ILE A 389 -36.98 16.05 -36.32
CA ILE A 389 -36.41 15.40 -35.15
C ILE A 389 -35.11 16.11 -34.78
N TYR A 390 -34.94 16.39 -33.49
CA TYR A 390 -33.70 16.83 -32.89
C TYR A 390 -33.17 15.73 -31.99
N VAL A 391 -31.90 15.37 -32.16
CA VAL A 391 -31.19 14.39 -31.33
C VAL A 391 -30.05 15.10 -30.61
N ARG A 392 -30.18 15.30 -29.32
CA ARG A 392 -29.20 15.97 -28.48
C ARG A 392 -28.37 14.95 -27.70
N ASP A 393 -27.06 15.11 -27.74
CA ASP A 393 -26.19 14.36 -26.85
C ASP A 393 -26.13 15.00 -25.43
N LYS A 394 -26.40 14.24 -24.37
CA LYS A 394 -26.41 14.72 -22.97
C LYS A 394 -25.02 15.13 -22.47
N ASN A 395 -23.95 14.68 -23.15
CA ASN A 395 -22.57 15.10 -22.87
C ASN A 395 -22.18 16.38 -23.62
N GLU A 396 -23.16 17.11 -24.16
CA GLU A 396 -22.99 18.41 -24.85
C GLU A 396 -22.18 18.34 -26.15
N CYS A 397 -22.07 17.16 -26.79
CA CYS A 397 -21.35 17.02 -28.06
C CYS A 397 -22.09 17.61 -29.28
N GLY A 398 -23.33 18.03 -29.11
CA GLY A 398 -24.11 18.73 -30.11
C GLY A 398 -25.54 18.22 -30.29
N ILE A 399 -26.24 18.85 -31.24
CA ILE A 399 -27.63 18.52 -31.61
C ILE A 399 -27.66 18.22 -33.10
N ALA A 400 -27.97 17.00 -33.47
CA ALA A 400 -28.26 16.62 -34.84
C ALA A 400 -29.75 16.85 -35.13
N GLN A 401 -30.10 17.10 -36.39
CA GLN A 401 -31.48 17.27 -36.81
C GLN A 401 -31.74 16.64 -38.18
N ILE A 402 -32.99 16.23 -38.39
CA ILE A 402 -33.42 15.68 -39.66
C ILE A 402 -34.91 15.97 -39.89
N ASP A 403 -35.23 16.37 -41.11
CA ASP A 403 -36.61 16.61 -41.55
C ASP A 403 -37.21 15.34 -42.13
N PHE A 404 -38.46 15.10 -41.79
CA PHE A 404 -39.24 13.98 -42.30
C PHE A 404 -40.71 14.37 -42.47
N HIS A 405 -41.46 13.56 -43.20
CA HIS A 405 -42.87 13.83 -43.48
C HIS A 405 -43.73 12.72 -42.91
N VAL A 406 -44.79 13.09 -42.24
CA VAL A 406 -45.85 12.20 -41.77
C VAL A 406 -47.04 12.36 -42.68
N ILE A 407 -47.50 11.26 -43.30
CA ILE A 407 -48.60 11.25 -44.25
C ILE A 407 -49.88 10.90 -43.51
N GLY A 408 -50.97 11.58 -43.84
CA GLY A 408 -52.25 11.29 -43.26
C GLY A 408 -53.39 11.83 -44.10
N TYR A 409 -54.59 11.69 -43.56
CA TYR A 409 -55.81 12.15 -44.26
C TYR A 409 -56.88 12.59 -43.26
N LYS A 410 -57.88 13.38 -43.74
CA LYS A 410 -59.04 13.73 -42.93
C LYS A 410 -60.11 12.66 -43.08
N LYS A 411 -60.76 12.28 -41.99
CA LYS A 411 -61.85 11.28 -41.93
C LYS A 411 -63.13 11.75 -42.68
N PHE A 412 -63.29 13.04 -42.72
CA PHE A 412 -64.48 13.66 -43.46
C PHE A 412 -64.08 15.03 -44.05
N PHE A 413 -64.91 15.50 -44.99
CA PHE A 413 -64.84 16.84 -45.46
C PHE A 413 -66.26 17.34 -45.74
N THR A 414 -66.42 18.68 -45.77
CA THR A 414 -67.70 19.37 -45.82
C THR A 414 -67.67 20.43 -46.91
N PRO A 415 -67.94 20.10 -48.22
CA PRO A 415 -67.86 21.04 -49.31
C PRO A 415 -69.03 21.99 -49.34
N ASN A 416 -69.08 22.96 -48.43
CA ASN A 416 -70.14 24.00 -48.27
C ASN A 416 -69.69 25.40 -48.72
N GLY A 417 -68.37 25.56 -49.05
CA GLY A 417 -67.81 26.82 -49.54
C GLY A 417 -67.42 27.81 -48.42
N ASP A 418 -67.32 27.38 -47.19
CA ASP A 418 -66.91 28.21 -46.00
C ASP A 418 -65.41 28.37 -45.84
N GLY A 419 -64.63 27.70 -46.69
CA GLY A 419 -63.16 27.66 -46.59
C GLY A 419 -62.60 26.63 -45.61
N ILE A 420 -63.48 25.91 -44.90
CA ILE A 420 -63.07 24.91 -43.90
C ILE A 420 -63.51 23.52 -44.38
N HIS A 421 -62.54 22.64 -44.65
CA HIS A 421 -62.75 21.25 -45.03
C HIS A 421 -63.56 21.11 -46.35
N ASP A 422 -63.51 22.09 -47.25
CA ASP A 422 -64.25 22.09 -48.56
C ASP A 422 -63.70 21.03 -49.50
N THR A 423 -62.49 20.62 -49.36
CA THR A 423 -61.86 19.58 -50.18
C THR A 423 -61.20 18.51 -49.36
N TRP A 424 -61.09 17.31 -49.94
CA TRP A 424 -60.41 16.21 -49.37
C TRP A 424 -59.11 15.87 -50.10
N ASN A 425 -58.01 15.74 -49.43
CA ASN A 425 -56.73 15.32 -49.96
C ASN A 425 -55.90 14.57 -48.90
N ILE A 426 -54.86 13.93 -49.36
CA ILE A 426 -53.79 13.38 -48.45
C ILE A 426 -52.94 14.56 -47.99
N ILE A 427 -52.65 14.59 -46.70
CA ILE A 427 -51.84 15.61 -46.06
C ILE A 427 -50.39 15.09 -45.88
N GLY A 428 -49.39 15.96 -45.93
CA GLY A 428 -47.97 15.63 -45.71
C GLY A 428 -47.21 15.24 -46.98
N LEU A 429 -47.86 15.25 -48.16
CA LEU A 429 -47.21 15.05 -49.44
C LEU A 429 -46.73 16.40 -50.01
N THR A 430 -45.52 16.41 -50.56
CA THR A 430 -44.89 17.58 -51.19
C THR A 430 -44.19 17.21 -52.50
N LYS A 431 -43.84 18.22 -53.33
CA LYS A 431 -43.05 18.00 -54.55
C LYS A 431 -41.69 17.33 -54.31
N THR A 432 -41.15 17.48 -53.14
CA THR A 432 -39.79 17.01 -52.81
C THR A 432 -39.78 15.61 -52.19
N ASN A 433 -40.88 15.19 -51.53
CA ASN A 433 -40.88 13.90 -50.85
C ASN A 433 -41.48 12.77 -51.71
N LEU A 434 -42.56 12.95 -52.41
CA LEU A 434 -43.21 11.89 -53.17
C LEU A 434 -43.89 12.45 -54.47
N PRO A 435 -43.12 12.94 -55.44
CA PRO A 435 -43.64 13.65 -56.61
C PRO A 435 -44.51 12.80 -57.62
N LYS A 436 -44.32 11.46 -57.53
CA LYS A 436 -45.04 10.53 -58.42
C LYS A 436 -46.18 9.79 -57.71
N THR A 437 -46.54 10.21 -56.51
CA THR A 437 -47.65 9.63 -55.77
C THR A 437 -48.95 9.87 -56.51
N LYS A 438 -49.82 8.85 -56.60
CA LYS A 438 -51.13 8.92 -57.16
C LYS A 438 -52.21 8.58 -56.18
N ILE A 439 -53.31 9.32 -56.19
CA ILE A 439 -54.44 9.12 -55.28
C ILE A 439 -55.68 8.84 -56.18
N TYR A 440 -56.34 7.73 -55.87
CA TYR A 440 -57.58 7.33 -56.59
C TYR A 440 -58.74 7.33 -55.60
N ILE A 441 -59.86 7.94 -55.93
CA ILE A 441 -61.09 8.02 -55.18
C ILE A 441 -62.15 7.19 -55.84
N PHE A 442 -62.85 6.36 -55.04
CA PHE A 442 -63.86 5.44 -55.53
C PHE A 442 -65.16 5.60 -54.70
N ASP A 443 -66.28 5.30 -55.37
CA ASP A 443 -67.54 5.13 -54.68
C ASP A 443 -67.64 3.77 -53.98
N ARG A 444 -68.69 3.52 -53.22
CA ARG A 444 -68.98 2.27 -52.52
C ARG A 444 -69.05 1.01 -53.38
N PHE A 445 -69.23 1.21 -54.72
CA PHE A 445 -69.30 0.11 -55.68
C PHE A 445 -67.94 -0.15 -56.35
N GLY A 446 -66.91 0.59 -56.00
CA GLY A 446 -65.54 0.46 -56.56
C GLY A 446 -65.38 1.23 -57.90
N LYS A 447 -66.35 2.09 -58.30
CA LYS A 447 -66.24 2.93 -59.51
C LYS A 447 -65.24 4.06 -59.24
N LEU A 448 -64.22 4.23 -60.09
CA LEU A 448 -63.28 5.34 -60.02
C LEU A 448 -64.02 6.67 -60.32
N LEU A 449 -63.94 7.58 -59.34
CA LEU A 449 -64.52 8.92 -59.44
C LEU A 449 -63.49 9.98 -59.82
N LYS A 450 -62.28 9.88 -59.20
CA LYS A 450 -61.21 10.87 -59.39
C LYS A 450 -59.83 10.23 -59.31
N GLU A 451 -58.96 10.59 -60.22
CA GLU A 451 -57.49 10.52 -59.98
C GLU A 451 -57.09 11.92 -59.55
N LEU A 452 -56.44 11.96 -58.33
CA LEU A 452 -56.12 13.20 -57.68
C LEU A 452 -54.61 13.40 -57.68
N ASP A 453 -54.17 14.57 -58.05
CA ASP A 453 -52.82 15.02 -57.84
C ASP A 453 -52.66 15.37 -56.30
N PRO A 454 -51.75 14.78 -55.60
CA PRO A 454 -51.54 15.08 -54.17
C PRO A 454 -51.25 16.55 -53.88
N LEU A 455 -50.77 17.28 -54.90
CA LEU A 455 -50.42 18.70 -54.74
C LEU A 455 -51.58 19.65 -55.24
N SER A 456 -52.67 19.05 -55.65
CA SER A 456 -53.89 19.83 -56.01
C SER A 456 -54.62 20.29 -54.73
N PRO A 457 -55.58 21.23 -54.83
CA PRO A 457 -56.39 21.60 -53.67
C PRO A 457 -57.20 20.47 -53.07
N GLY A 458 -57.35 19.35 -53.76
CA GLY A 458 -58.10 18.18 -53.29
C GLY A 458 -59.39 17.94 -54.14
N TRP A 459 -60.13 16.87 -53.70
CA TRP A 459 -61.45 16.57 -54.32
C TRP A 459 -62.54 17.38 -53.61
N ASP A 460 -63.36 18.09 -54.47
CA ASP A 460 -64.44 18.97 -54.05
C ASP A 460 -65.78 18.22 -53.82
N GLY A 461 -65.80 16.91 -53.91
CA GLY A 461 -67.02 16.11 -53.78
C GLY A 461 -67.91 16.12 -55.00
N THR A 462 -67.36 16.41 -56.20
CA THR A 462 -68.09 16.36 -57.47
C THR A 462 -67.59 15.26 -58.39
N PHE A 463 -68.51 14.74 -59.25
CA PHE A 463 -68.20 13.80 -60.30
C PHE A 463 -68.91 14.28 -61.61
N ILE A 464 -68.12 14.54 -62.67
CA ILE A 464 -68.61 15.08 -63.93
C ILE A 464 -69.50 16.33 -63.71
N GLY A 465 -69.07 17.22 -62.81
CA GLY A 465 -69.77 18.46 -62.48
C GLY A 465 -71.00 18.34 -61.57
N ASN A 466 -71.37 17.14 -61.17
CA ASN A 466 -72.51 16.92 -60.27
C ASN A 466 -72.05 16.65 -58.82
N PRO A 467 -72.69 17.26 -57.85
CA PRO A 467 -72.44 16.93 -56.44
C PRO A 467 -72.67 15.48 -56.14
N MET A 468 -71.73 14.83 -55.41
CA MET A 468 -71.88 13.47 -54.90
C MET A 468 -72.60 13.48 -53.56
N PRO A 469 -73.41 12.43 -53.22
CA PRO A 469 -74.20 12.38 -52.02
C PRO A 469 -73.33 12.25 -50.76
N SER A 470 -73.87 12.64 -49.62
CA SER A 470 -73.27 12.36 -48.25
C SER A 470 -73.21 10.86 -47.99
N THR A 471 -71.98 10.32 -48.00
CA THR A 471 -71.69 8.90 -47.77
C THR A 471 -70.19 8.73 -47.66
N ASP A 472 -69.79 7.47 -47.35
CA ASP A 472 -68.39 7.12 -47.39
C ASP A 472 -67.86 6.92 -48.84
N TYR A 473 -66.63 7.35 -49.03
CA TYR A 473 -65.84 7.17 -50.25
C TYR A 473 -64.57 6.49 -49.96
N TRP A 474 -64.06 5.63 -50.79
CA TRP A 474 -62.85 4.88 -50.62
C TRP A 474 -61.76 5.54 -51.42
N PHE A 475 -60.54 5.45 -50.88
CA PHE A 475 -59.38 5.92 -51.62
C PHE A 475 -58.25 4.88 -51.60
N ARG A 476 -57.42 4.95 -52.59
CA ARG A 476 -56.19 4.23 -52.75
C ARG A 476 -55.08 5.21 -53.05
N VAL A 477 -53.99 5.15 -52.20
CA VAL A 477 -52.77 5.91 -52.42
C VAL A 477 -51.69 4.95 -52.79
N GLN A 478 -50.95 5.18 -53.82
CA GLN A 478 -49.76 4.50 -54.23
C GLN A 478 -48.59 5.48 -54.12
N LEU A 479 -47.73 5.29 -53.10
CA LEU A 479 -46.60 6.15 -52.85
C LEU A 479 -45.43 5.79 -53.75
N GLU A 480 -44.53 6.72 -54.02
CA GLU A 480 -43.35 6.52 -54.86
C GLU A 480 -42.33 5.54 -54.22
N ASP A 481 -42.30 5.45 -52.91
CA ASP A 481 -41.48 4.53 -52.13
C ASP A 481 -42.02 3.08 -52.11
N GLY A 482 -43.09 2.80 -52.86
CA GLY A 482 -43.71 1.48 -53.01
C GLY A 482 -44.77 1.15 -51.97
N ARG A 483 -45.02 1.98 -50.96
CA ARG A 483 -46.12 1.78 -50.03
C ARG A 483 -47.45 1.98 -50.74
N GLU A 484 -48.42 1.11 -50.44
CA GLU A 484 -49.81 1.25 -50.90
C GLU A 484 -50.73 1.29 -49.66
N PHE A 485 -51.68 2.24 -49.66
CA PHE A 485 -52.62 2.40 -48.60
C PHE A 485 -54.04 2.54 -49.15
N LYS A 486 -55.04 1.91 -48.49
CA LYS A 486 -56.47 1.97 -48.84
C LYS A 486 -57.24 2.22 -47.52
N SER A 487 -58.18 3.18 -47.62
CA SER A 487 -59.11 3.45 -46.52
C SER A 487 -60.33 4.19 -47.05
N HIS A 488 -61.11 4.73 -46.16
CA HIS A 488 -62.32 5.52 -46.54
C HIS A 488 -62.39 6.84 -45.79
N PHE A 489 -63.16 7.76 -46.30
CA PHE A 489 -63.53 9.03 -45.69
C PHE A 489 -64.97 9.39 -46.01
N SER A 490 -65.59 10.22 -45.19
CA SER A 490 -66.97 10.64 -45.37
C SER A 490 -67.07 12.01 -46.04
N LEU A 491 -67.91 12.13 -47.01
CA LEU A 491 -68.44 13.41 -47.53
C LEU A 491 -69.73 13.74 -46.81
N VAL A 492 -69.77 14.93 -46.20
CA VAL A 492 -70.95 15.40 -45.42
C VAL A 492 -71.44 16.71 -46.02
N ARG A 493 -72.75 16.76 -46.29
CA ARG A 493 -73.43 17.95 -46.76
C ARG A 493 -74.66 18.25 -45.92
N ASP A 494 -74.89 19.52 -45.64
CA ASP A 494 -75.97 19.98 -44.75
C ASP A 494 -77.39 19.75 -45.29
N TRP A 495 -77.52 19.29 -46.51
CA TRP A 495 -78.83 19.12 -47.17
C TRP A 495 -79.23 17.66 -47.39
N ASP A 496 -78.52 16.71 -46.93
CA ASP A 496 -78.83 15.31 -47.09
C ASP A 496 -79.59 14.74 -45.87
#